data_f57b82427a8277176daf794c53cd3ac5
#
_entry.id   f57b82427a8277176daf794c53cd3ac5
#
_cell.length_a   1.000
_cell.length_b   1.000
_cell.length_c   1.000
_cell.angle_alpha   90.00
_cell.angle_beta   90.00
_cell.angle_gamma   90.00
#
_symmetry.space_group_name_H-M   'P 1'
#
loop_
_entity.id
_entity.type
_entity.pdbx_description
1 polymer ?
#
loop_
_entity_poly.entity_id
_entity_poly.type
_entity_poly.pdbx_seq_one_letter_code
_entity_poly.pdbx_strand_id
1 'polypeptide(L)'
;MKEFDLDAALNGEPVMLRNGVFGKGVQDIPNAQRDPIYRKAYSRWYNLLQRCYSLEFKKKNPTYTHSRMCDEWLTFSKFYDWLVSFDNWENLEIDKDLLSGCFYGPETCLLIPKKLNCFLTFSQSTNTSMIGVNYYTPKGQKQGVFRATISMKRYGKTSNKHLGHFNTPLEGHLAWLEAKINQLDEHIESSFGGLKEILEKLKTYMLTCLNNKQEFEGLNSFRESLSVGMWEEPKIRIEDLPKPFKPKKDEEYFYLGCNTVYSKQYFDDFDHDLSEGGQCFRTEVDAQKWLDFMKGMME
;
A
#
# COMPACT_ATOMS: atom_id res chain seq x y z
N MET A 1 2.24 26.32 -21.13
CA MET A 1 1.18 25.65 -21.91
C MET A 1 1.76 24.32 -22.36
N LYS A 2 1.13 23.19 -22.04
CA LYS A 2 1.61 21.85 -22.44
C LYS A 2 1.11 21.59 -23.85
N GLU A 3 2.00 21.31 -24.76
CA GLU A 3 1.64 20.86 -26.10
C GLU A 3 0.94 19.52 -26.01
N PHE A 4 -0.25 19.48 -26.53
CA PHE A 4 -1.08 18.29 -26.69
C PHE A 4 -0.65 17.61 -27.98
N ASP A 5 -0.21 16.36 -27.91
CA ASP A 5 0.13 15.58 -29.09
C ASP A 5 -1.18 15.14 -29.79
N LEU A 6 -1.61 15.98 -30.74
CA LEU A 6 -2.85 15.80 -31.48
C LEU A 6 -2.78 14.58 -32.41
N ASP A 7 -1.59 14.25 -32.94
CA ASP A 7 -1.42 13.15 -33.90
C ASP A 7 -1.52 11.78 -33.22
N ALA A 8 -0.96 11.64 -32.01
CA ALA A 8 -1.13 10.44 -31.20
C ALA A 8 -2.61 10.23 -30.79
N ALA A 9 -3.31 11.32 -30.46
CA ALA A 9 -4.74 11.25 -30.11
C ALA A 9 -5.64 10.85 -31.30
N LEU A 10 -5.29 11.27 -32.52
CA LEU A 10 -6.01 10.95 -33.74
C LEU A 10 -5.80 9.51 -34.23
N ASN A 11 -4.66 8.91 -33.86
CA ASN A 11 -4.31 7.53 -34.23
C ASN A 11 -4.74 6.49 -33.20
N GLY A 12 -5.47 6.89 -32.13
CA GLY A 12 -5.91 5.98 -31.07
C GLY A 12 -4.78 5.45 -30.18
N GLU A 13 -3.59 6.06 -30.27
CA GLU A 13 -2.48 5.75 -29.37
C GLU A 13 -2.73 6.36 -27.99
N PRO A 14 -2.30 5.70 -26.90
CA PRO A 14 -2.42 6.27 -25.56
C PRO A 14 -1.70 7.62 -25.51
N VAL A 15 -2.44 8.70 -25.31
CA VAL A 15 -1.84 10.04 -25.16
C VAL A 15 -1.10 10.07 -23.82
N MET A 16 0.17 9.76 -23.86
CA MET A 16 1.07 9.94 -22.72
C MET A 16 1.20 11.45 -22.45
N LEU A 17 0.50 11.92 -21.43
CA LEU A 17 0.88 13.21 -20.85
C LEU A 17 2.33 13.06 -20.40
N ARG A 18 3.25 13.90 -20.91
CA ARG A 18 4.71 13.87 -20.63
C ARG A 18 5.08 13.81 -19.14
N ASN A 19 4.12 14.01 -18.25
CA ASN A 19 4.18 13.71 -16.82
C ASN A 19 2.85 13.03 -16.45
N GLY A 20 2.75 11.72 -16.54
CA GLY A 20 1.57 10.96 -16.15
C GLY A 20 1.00 11.36 -14.78
N VAL A 21 -0.16 10.87 -14.41
CA VAL A 21 -0.77 11.16 -13.11
C VAL A 21 0.24 10.78 -12.00
N PHE A 22 0.68 11.78 -11.23
CA PHE A 22 1.80 11.67 -10.26
C PHE A 22 3.11 11.14 -10.88
N GLY A 23 3.37 11.44 -12.16
CA GLY A 23 4.59 11.02 -12.87
C GLY A 23 4.63 9.56 -13.29
N LYS A 24 3.59 8.75 -13.01
CA LYS A 24 3.55 7.32 -13.30
C LYS A 24 2.27 6.86 -14.01
N GLY A 25 1.11 7.39 -13.62
CA GLY A 25 -0.17 6.88 -14.10
C GLY A 25 -0.49 7.29 -15.54
N VAL A 26 -0.87 6.34 -16.38
CA VAL A 26 -1.31 6.55 -17.78
C VAL A 26 -2.83 6.51 -17.81
N GLN A 27 -3.43 7.65 -18.16
CA GLN A 27 -4.86 7.74 -18.36
C GLN A 27 -5.18 7.56 -19.85
N ASP A 28 -5.53 6.35 -20.23
CA ASP A 28 -5.72 5.89 -21.62
C ASP A 28 -7.19 5.90 -22.08
N ILE A 29 -8.15 6.17 -21.16
CA ILE A 29 -9.57 6.36 -21.50
C ILE A 29 -9.89 7.86 -21.54
N PRO A 30 -10.13 8.46 -22.70
CA PRO A 30 -10.37 9.91 -22.81
C PRO A 30 -11.48 10.39 -21.89
N ASN A 31 -11.23 11.48 -21.14
CA ASN A 31 -12.18 12.12 -20.23
C ASN A 31 -12.75 11.23 -19.11
N ALA A 32 -12.10 10.11 -18.75
CA ALA A 32 -12.57 9.18 -17.71
C ALA A 32 -12.95 9.87 -16.39
N GLN A 33 -12.25 10.94 -16.00
CA GLN A 33 -12.56 11.72 -14.80
C GLN A 33 -13.89 12.49 -14.88
N ARG A 34 -14.41 12.73 -16.09
CA ARG A 34 -15.65 13.49 -16.33
C ARG A 34 -16.82 12.59 -16.73
N ASP A 35 -16.52 11.43 -17.33
CA ASP A 35 -17.51 10.46 -17.73
C ASP A 35 -18.18 9.83 -16.49
N PRO A 36 -19.53 9.84 -16.38
CA PRO A 36 -20.22 9.26 -15.24
C PRO A 36 -19.92 7.77 -15.02
N ILE A 37 -19.65 7.00 -16.09
CA ILE A 37 -19.33 5.57 -16.02
C ILE A 37 -17.98 5.34 -15.38
N TYR A 38 -16.96 6.10 -15.79
CA TYR A 38 -15.58 5.91 -15.34
C TYR A 38 -15.22 6.73 -14.09
N ARG A 39 -15.92 7.83 -13.83
CA ARG A 39 -15.52 8.82 -12.80
C ARG A 39 -15.25 8.23 -11.43
N LYS A 40 -16.09 7.29 -10.97
CA LYS A 40 -15.92 6.67 -9.66
C LYS A 40 -14.66 5.76 -9.60
N ALA A 41 -14.45 4.98 -10.65
CA ALA A 41 -13.26 4.15 -10.79
C ALA A 41 -12.00 5.01 -10.94
N TYR A 42 -12.07 6.05 -11.79
CA TYR A 42 -10.97 7.00 -11.97
C TYR A 42 -10.56 7.67 -10.64
N SER A 43 -11.53 8.09 -9.84
CA SER A 43 -11.24 8.69 -8.53
C SER A 43 -10.51 7.72 -7.60
N ARG A 44 -10.86 6.42 -7.63
CA ARG A 44 -10.16 5.39 -6.85
C ARG A 44 -8.74 5.18 -7.35
N TRP A 45 -8.56 5.01 -8.65
CA TRP A 45 -7.26 4.88 -9.28
C TRP A 45 -6.35 6.08 -8.99
N TYR A 46 -6.85 7.28 -9.15
CA TYR A 46 -6.14 8.52 -8.81
C TYR A 46 -5.68 8.54 -7.36
N ASN A 47 -6.56 8.14 -6.42
CA ASN A 47 -6.23 8.08 -5.01
C ASN A 47 -5.15 7.01 -4.69
N LEU A 48 -5.16 5.87 -5.38
CA LEU A 48 -4.11 4.87 -5.23
C LEU A 48 -2.76 5.40 -5.74
N LEU A 49 -2.74 6.01 -6.93
CA LEU A 49 -1.53 6.67 -7.46
C LEU A 49 -1.01 7.77 -6.52
N GLN A 50 -1.92 8.57 -5.94
CA GLN A 50 -1.54 9.59 -4.97
C GLN A 50 -0.84 8.99 -3.74
N ARG A 51 -1.39 7.91 -3.19
CA ARG A 51 -0.79 7.19 -2.06
C ARG A 51 0.58 6.62 -2.39
N CYS A 52 0.75 6.11 -3.62
CA CYS A 52 1.98 5.45 -4.04
C CYS A 52 3.07 6.42 -4.50
N TYR A 53 2.71 7.54 -5.15
CA TYR A 53 3.69 8.35 -5.89
C TYR A 53 3.69 9.84 -5.57
N SER A 54 2.73 10.36 -4.78
CA SER A 54 2.75 11.76 -4.34
C SER A 54 3.64 11.94 -3.12
N LEU A 55 4.81 12.56 -3.30
CA LEU A 55 5.72 12.89 -2.20
C LEU A 55 5.07 13.77 -1.13
N GLU A 56 4.22 14.72 -1.54
CA GLU A 56 3.50 15.59 -0.60
C GLU A 56 2.49 14.80 0.24
N PHE A 57 1.77 13.86 -0.40
CA PHE A 57 0.83 13.00 0.31
C PHE A 57 1.55 12.07 1.30
N LYS A 58 2.65 11.44 0.89
CA LYS A 58 3.48 10.57 1.74
C LYS A 58 4.06 11.32 2.96
N LYS A 59 4.54 12.56 2.77
CA LYS A 59 5.00 13.41 3.89
C LYS A 59 3.91 13.65 4.93
N LYS A 60 2.66 13.83 4.50
CA LYS A 60 1.51 14.02 5.41
C LYS A 60 0.97 12.72 5.98
N ASN A 61 1.23 11.60 5.32
CA ASN A 61 0.71 10.28 5.65
C ASN A 61 1.85 9.24 5.62
N PRO A 62 2.70 9.17 6.65
CA PRO A 62 3.90 8.31 6.68
C PRO A 62 3.62 6.82 6.47
N THR A 63 2.42 6.35 6.81
CA THR A 63 1.98 4.95 6.60
C THR A 63 2.00 4.50 5.14
N TYR A 64 2.03 5.46 4.18
CA TYR A 64 2.11 5.17 2.75
C TYR A 64 3.53 5.34 2.18
N THR A 65 4.56 5.56 3.01
CA THR A 65 5.94 5.79 2.55
C THR A 65 6.40 4.69 1.60
N HIS A 66 6.16 3.44 1.94
CA HIS A 66 6.57 2.27 1.14
C HIS A 66 5.48 1.75 0.20
N SER A 67 4.33 2.44 0.09
CA SER A 67 3.25 1.98 -0.77
C SER A 67 3.64 2.08 -2.24
N ARG A 68 3.40 0.99 -2.98
CA ARG A 68 3.66 0.81 -4.41
C ARG A 68 2.45 0.21 -5.11
N MET A 69 2.45 0.25 -6.42
CA MET A 69 1.39 -0.31 -7.27
C MET A 69 2.03 -1.15 -8.38
N CYS A 70 1.37 -2.24 -8.79
CA CYS A 70 1.81 -3.05 -9.92
C CYS A 70 1.80 -2.23 -11.22
N ASP A 71 2.67 -2.60 -12.16
CA ASP A 71 2.84 -1.87 -13.42
C ASP A 71 1.55 -1.87 -14.26
N GLU A 72 0.77 -2.95 -14.22
CA GLU A 72 -0.49 -3.04 -14.94
C GLU A 72 -1.48 -1.96 -14.51
N TRP A 73 -1.59 -1.69 -13.21
CA TRP A 73 -2.50 -0.68 -12.68
C TRP A 73 -2.00 0.76 -12.83
N LEU A 74 -0.78 0.95 -13.33
CA LEU A 74 -0.35 2.28 -13.76
C LEU A 74 -1.19 2.76 -14.96
N THR A 75 -1.75 1.85 -15.77
CA THR A 75 -2.68 2.15 -16.86
C THR A 75 -4.13 2.09 -16.35
N PHE A 76 -4.88 3.17 -16.55
CA PHE A 76 -6.23 3.28 -15.99
C PHE A 76 -7.19 2.20 -16.51
N SER A 77 -7.18 1.87 -17.82
CA SER A 77 -8.04 0.82 -18.37
C SER A 77 -7.81 -0.53 -17.69
N LYS A 78 -6.55 -0.90 -17.42
CA LYS A 78 -6.21 -2.16 -16.78
C LYS A 78 -6.71 -2.23 -15.33
N PHE A 79 -6.55 -1.14 -14.59
CA PHE A 79 -7.13 -1.04 -13.25
C PHE A 79 -8.67 -1.09 -13.30
N TYR A 80 -9.28 -0.41 -14.27
CA TYR A 80 -10.73 -0.39 -14.46
C TYR A 80 -11.28 -1.80 -14.73
N ASP A 81 -10.69 -2.53 -15.67
CA ASP A 81 -11.09 -3.89 -16.03
C ASP A 81 -11.07 -4.83 -14.81
N TRP A 82 -10.01 -4.74 -13.98
CA TRP A 82 -9.94 -5.49 -12.74
C TRP A 82 -11.05 -5.05 -11.75
N LEU A 83 -11.24 -3.75 -11.57
CA LEU A 83 -12.19 -3.24 -10.59
C LEU A 83 -13.63 -3.66 -10.91
N VAL A 84 -14.03 -3.55 -12.18
CA VAL A 84 -15.42 -3.86 -12.62
C VAL A 84 -15.68 -5.36 -12.75
N SER A 85 -14.67 -6.20 -12.66
CA SER A 85 -14.86 -7.66 -12.62
C SER A 85 -15.52 -8.15 -11.32
N PHE A 86 -15.61 -7.28 -10.31
CA PHE A 86 -16.25 -7.59 -9.04
C PHE A 86 -17.66 -6.98 -8.97
N ASP A 87 -18.62 -7.80 -8.61
CA ASP A 87 -19.97 -7.32 -8.36
C ASP A 87 -20.00 -6.30 -7.22
N ASN A 88 -20.83 -5.25 -7.37
CA ASN A 88 -21.05 -4.23 -6.34
C ASN A 88 -19.76 -3.47 -5.90
N TRP A 89 -18.75 -3.43 -6.78
CA TRP A 89 -17.47 -2.78 -6.51
C TRP A 89 -17.60 -1.32 -6.03
N GLU A 90 -18.64 -0.62 -6.46
CA GLU A 90 -18.87 0.77 -6.08
C GLU A 90 -19.05 0.97 -4.57
N ASN A 91 -19.52 -0.04 -3.86
CA ASN A 91 -19.79 0.01 -2.43
C ASN A 91 -18.71 -0.66 -1.58
N LEU A 92 -17.64 -1.15 -2.23
CA LEU A 92 -16.52 -1.81 -1.58
C LEU A 92 -15.28 -0.91 -1.54
N GLU A 93 -14.40 -1.11 -0.61
CA GLU A 93 -13.11 -0.44 -0.50
C GLU A 93 -11.99 -1.38 -0.96
N ILE A 94 -10.94 -0.80 -1.59
CA ILE A 94 -9.76 -1.56 -1.98
C ILE A 94 -8.83 -1.64 -0.76
N ASP A 95 -8.68 -2.83 -0.24
CA ASP A 95 -7.76 -3.12 0.87
C ASP A 95 -6.55 -3.90 0.38
N LYS A 96 -5.35 -3.45 0.74
CA LYS A 96 -4.08 -4.13 0.56
C LYS A 96 -3.50 -4.65 1.88
N ASP A 97 -3.98 -4.11 3.00
CA ASP A 97 -3.33 -4.28 4.29
C ASP A 97 -3.54 -5.68 4.86
N LEU A 98 -4.61 -6.35 4.46
CA LEU A 98 -4.88 -7.73 4.87
C LEU A 98 -3.90 -8.74 4.21
N LEU A 99 -3.51 -8.51 2.94
CA LEU A 99 -2.65 -9.43 2.18
C LEU A 99 -1.19 -9.00 2.09
N SER A 100 -0.89 -7.74 1.72
CA SER A 100 0.48 -7.32 1.42
C SER A 100 1.02 -6.19 2.31
N GLY A 101 0.16 -5.32 2.80
CA GLY A 101 0.55 -4.16 3.60
C GLY A 101 1.06 -2.96 2.79
N CYS A 102 1.84 -3.14 1.75
CA CYS A 102 2.46 -2.03 1.02
C CYS A 102 2.20 -2.03 -0.50
N PHE A 103 1.80 -3.14 -1.09
CA PHE A 103 1.70 -3.30 -2.54
C PHE A 103 0.25 -3.37 -3.02
N TYR A 104 -0.10 -2.53 -4.01
CA TYR A 104 -1.40 -2.56 -4.68
C TYR A 104 -1.30 -3.32 -6.00
N GLY A 105 -2.05 -4.40 -6.13
CA GLY A 105 -2.13 -5.22 -7.33
C GLY A 105 -3.30 -6.20 -7.26
N PRO A 106 -3.65 -6.88 -8.36
CA PRO A 106 -4.79 -7.79 -8.42
C PRO A 106 -4.68 -8.94 -7.42
N GLU A 107 -3.46 -9.44 -7.17
CA GLU A 107 -3.18 -10.56 -6.27
C GLU A 107 -3.04 -10.13 -4.78
N THR A 108 -2.85 -8.83 -4.52
CA THR A 108 -2.52 -8.30 -3.21
C THR A 108 -3.61 -7.42 -2.62
N CYS A 109 -4.65 -7.15 -3.39
CA CYS A 109 -5.79 -6.36 -2.95
C CYS A 109 -7.08 -7.17 -2.90
N LEU A 110 -7.90 -6.84 -1.92
CA LEU A 110 -9.26 -7.33 -1.80
C LEU A 110 -10.24 -6.16 -1.89
N LEU A 111 -11.41 -6.42 -2.45
CA LEU A 111 -12.54 -5.51 -2.34
C LEU A 111 -13.36 -5.91 -1.12
N ILE A 112 -13.38 -5.07 -0.09
CA ILE A 112 -14.01 -5.36 1.18
C ILE A 112 -15.04 -4.29 1.58
N PRO A 113 -16.08 -4.66 2.36
CA PRO A 113 -17.02 -3.68 2.89
C PRO A 113 -16.31 -2.63 3.74
N LYS A 114 -16.71 -1.36 3.63
CA LYS A 114 -16.15 -0.26 4.43
C LYS A 114 -16.17 -0.54 5.94
N LYS A 115 -17.21 -1.24 6.44
CA LYS A 115 -17.29 -1.64 7.86
C LYS A 115 -16.12 -2.55 8.25
N LEU A 116 -15.79 -3.52 7.38
CA LEU A 116 -14.66 -4.42 7.60
C LEU A 116 -13.32 -3.69 7.47
N ASN A 117 -13.15 -2.84 6.47
CA ASN A 117 -11.93 -2.04 6.33
C ASN A 117 -11.63 -1.21 7.58
N CYS A 118 -12.65 -0.53 8.12
CA CYS A 118 -12.51 0.18 9.40
C CYS A 118 -12.23 -0.76 10.59
N PHE A 119 -12.80 -1.97 10.59
CA PHE A 119 -12.55 -2.97 11.63
C PHE A 119 -11.10 -3.46 11.62
N LEU A 120 -10.50 -3.63 10.45
CA LEU A 120 -9.12 -4.10 10.26
C LEU A 120 -8.05 -3.03 10.55
N THR A 121 -8.45 -1.80 10.87
CA THR A 121 -7.52 -0.76 11.30
C THR A 121 -7.11 -0.99 12.75
N PHE A 122 -5.85 -1.35 12.96
CA PHE A 122 -5.25 -1.56 14.27
C PHE A 122 -4.27 -0.42 14.59
N SER A 123 -4.53 0.30 15.68
CA SER A 123 -3.68 1.41 16.11
C SER A 123 -3.16 1.15 17.51
N GLN A 124 -1.85 1.21 17.68
CA GLN A 124 -1.22 1.12 18.98
C GLN A 124 -1.51 2.39 19.81
N SER A 125 -1.60 2.21 21.11
CA SER A 125 -1.71 3.34 22.03
C SER A 125 -0.37 4.04 22.18
N THR A 126 -0.38 5.37 22.22
CA THR A 126 0.83 6.18 22.40
C THR A 126 1.48 6.04 23.77
N ASN A 127 0.74 5.59 24.78
CA ASN A 127 1.22 5.50 26.15
C ASN A 127 1.43 4.06 26.69
N THR A 128 1.04 3.05 25.93
CA THR A 128 1.27 1.64 26.30
C THR A 128 1.97 0.85 25.20
N SER A 129 2.03 1.40 23.98
CA SER A 129 2.46 0.72 22.74
C SER A 129 1.63 -0.53 22.38
N MET A 130 0.58 -0.84 23.14
CA MET A 130 -0.31 -1.98 22.90
C MET A 130 -1.66 -1.55 22.32
N ILE A 131 -2.23 -2.36 21.45
CA ILE A 131 -3.52 -2.10 20.82
C ILE A 131 -4.65 -2.27 21.85
N GLY A 132 -5.59 -1.31 21.85
CA GLY A 132 -6.79 -1.38 22.68
C GLY A 132 -6.63 -1.01 24.15
N VAL A 133 -5.43 -0.66 24.61
CA VAL A 133 -5.11 -0.38 26.01
C VAL A 133 -4.51 1.01 26.17
N ASN A 134 -4.99 1.73 27.16
CA ASN A 134 -4.43 3.04 27.54
C ASN A 134 -4.10 3.07 29.04
N TYR A 135 -2.95 3.66 29.40
CA TYR A 135 -2.65 3.99 30.78
C TYR A 135 -3.46 5.21 31.22
N TYR A 136 -4.12 5.08 32.34
CA TYR A 136 -5.05 6.09 32.85
C TYR A 136 -4.91 6.23 34.35
N THR A 137 -4.75 7.43 34.84
CA THR A 137 -4.76 7.74 36.29
C THR A 137 -6.09 8.34 36.67
N PRO A 138 -6.94 7.61 37.46
CA PRO A 138 -8.20 8.13 37.91
C PRO A 138 -8.01 9.36 38.80
N LYS A 139 -8.99 10.28 38.72
CA LYS A 139 -8.94 11.53 39.54
C LYS A 139 -8.86 11.19 41.03
N GLY A 140 -7.86 11.77 41.71
CA GLY A 140 -7.64 11.57 43.15
C GLY A 140 -6.82 10.32 43.53
N GLN A 141 -6.37 9.53 42.55
CA GLN A 141 -5.46 8.41 42.78
C GLN A 141 -4.02 8.81 42.44
N LYS A 142 -3.05 8.25 43.17
CA LYS A 142 -1.61 8.44 42.93
C LYS A 142 -1.06 7.48 41.88
N GLN A 143 -1.71 6.33 41.70
CA GLN A 143 -1.31 5.27 40.80
C GLN A 143 -2.35 5.11 39.69
N GLY A 144 -1.87 4.98 38.45
CA GLY A 144 -2.71 4.70 37.28
C GLY A 144 -2.95 3.22 37.09
N VAL A 145 -3.88 2.92 36.21
CA VAL A 145 -4.27 1.58 35.80
C VAL A 145 -4.30 1.46 34.28
N PHE A 146 -4.18 0.28 33.75
CA PHE A 146 -4.35 0.00 32.34
C PHE A 146 -5.82 -0.22 32.01
N ARG A 147 -6.38 0.64 31.18
CA ARG A 147 -7.78 0.60 30.78
C ARG A 147 -7.91 0.03 29.37
N ALA A 148 -8.62 -1.09 29.22
CA ALA A 148 -8.95 -1.64 27.92
C ALA A 148 -10.30 -1.13 27.43
N THR A 149 -10.37 -0.77 26.15
CA THR A 149 -11.59 -0.32 25.48
C THR A 149 -11.66 -0.88 24.06
N ILE A 150 -12.88 -1.18 23.60
CA ILE A 150 -13.12 -1.60 22.22
C ILE A 150 -14.18 -0.73 21.56
N SER A 151 -13.97 -0.38 20.30
CA SER A 151 -14.95 0.36 19.51
C SER A 151 -16.13 -0.55 19.15
N MET A 152 -17.34 -0.06 19.38
CA MET A 152 -18.59 -0.73 19.02
C MET A 152 -19.46 0.21 18.20
N LYS A 153 -20.07 -0.33 17.15
CA LYS A 153 -21.07 0.40 16.36
C LYS A 153 -22.46 -0.03 16.77
N ARG A 154 -23.22 0.89 17.37
CA ARG A 154 -24.64 0.67 17.71
C ARG A 154 -25.48 1.77 17.08
N TYR A 155 -26.57 1.42 16.41
CA TYR A 155 -27.53 2.36 15.80
C TYR A 155 -26.87 3.46 14.96
N GLY A 156 -25.84 3.08 14.15
CA GLY A 156 -25.10 4.03 13.29
C GLY A 156 -24.10 4.91 14.03
N LYS A 157 -24.04 4.89 15.35
CA LYS A 157 -23.07 5.64 16.17
C LYS A 157 -21.93 4.74 16.62
N THR A 158 -20.71 5.25 16.56
CA THR A 158 -19.54 4.58 17.14
C THR A 158 -19.41 5.00 18.60
N SER A 159 -19.26 4.03 19.48
CA SER A 159 -19.00 4.23 20.91
C SER A 159 -17.91 3.28 21.38
N ASN A 160 -17.17 3.66 22.41
CA ASN A 160 -16.18 2.79 23.02
C ASN A 160 -16.82 2.05 24.20
N LYS A 161 -16.78 0.72 24.17
CA LYS A 161 -17.15 -0.13 25.31
C LYS A 161 -15.92 -0.28 26.20
N HIS A 162 -16.09 0.00 27.50
CA HIS A 162 -15.09 -0.27 28.51
C HIS A 162 -15.06 -1.77 28.83
N LEU A 163 -13.88 -2.39 28.77
CA LEU A 163 -13.69 -3.82 29.01
C LEU A 163 -13.18 -4.11 30.43
N GLY A 164 -12.51 -3.15 31.06
CA GLY A 164 -12.01 -3.29 32.43
C GLY A 164 -10.77 -2.45 32.70
N HIS A 165 -10.33 -2.51 33.96
CA HIS A 165 -9.04 -2.01 34.43
C HIS A 165 -8.15 -3.20 34.80
N PHE A 166 -6.89 -3.09 34.46
CA PHE A 166 -5.92 -4.19 34.56
C PHE A 166 -4.62 -3.71 35.23
N ASN A 167 -3.88 -4.64 35.79
CA ASN A 167 -2.61 -4.34 36.47
C ASN A 167 -1.45 -4.22 35.47
N THR A 168 -1.54 -4.90 34.34
CA THR A 168 -0.52 -4.87 33.27
C THR A 168 -1.14 -4.49 31.93
N PRO A 169 -0.37 -3.89 31.01
CA PRO A 169 -0.86 -3.58 29.69
C PRO A 169 -1.22 -4.84 28.89
N LEU A 170 -0.52 -5.95 29.09
CA LEU A 170 -0.78 -7.22 28.42
C LEU A 170 -2.12 -7.80 28.82
N GLU A 171 -2.48 -7.83 30.12
CA GLU A 171 -3.81 -8.29 30.55
C GLU A 171 -4.93 -7.49 29.90
N GLY A 172 -4.78 -6.15 29.82
CA GLY A 172 -5.74 -5.29 29.15
C GLY A 172 -5.82 -5.56 27.64
N HIS A 173 -4.67 -5.81 27.00
CA HIS A 173 -4.60 -6.17 25.59
C HIS A 173 -5.28 -7.52 25.30
N LEU A 174 -5.06 -8.53 26.13
CA LEU A 174 -5.71 -9.84 25.95
C LEU A 174 -7.23 -9.74 26.09
N ALA A 175 -7.75 -8.94 27.03
CA ALA A 175 -9.19 -8.67 27.13
C ALA A 175 -9.75 -7.95 25.91
N TRP A 176 -8.99 -7.00 25.34
CA TRP A 176 -9.33 -6.35 24.07
C TRP A 176 -9.28 -7.35 22.91
N LEU A 177 -8.25 -8.21 22.84
CA LEU A 177 -8.06 -9.21 21.78
C LEU A 177 -9.23 -10.21 21.76
N GLU A 178 -9.64 -10.72 22.90
CA GLU A 178 -10.81 -11.60 23.03
C GLU A 178 -12.10 -10.92 22.52
N ALA A 179 -12.34 -9.68 22.93
CA ALA A 179 -13.49 -8.92 22.47
C ALA A 179 -13.43 -8.63 20.95
N LYS A 180 -12.22 -8.44 20.40
CA LYS A 180 -11.98 -8.20 18.96
C LYS A 180 -12.22 -9.46 18.13
N ILE A 181 -11.82 -10.64 18.63
CA ILE A 181 -12.09 -11.95 18.02
C ILE A 181 -13.60 -12.17 17.90
N ASN A 182 -14.35 -11.91 18.98
CA ASN A 182 -15.82 -12.04 18.97
C ASN A 182 -16.50 -11.10 17.94
N GLN A 183 -15.95 -9.91 17.70
CA GLN A 183 -16.45 -9.02 16.63
C GLN A 183 -16.07 -9.51 15.23
N LEU A 184 -14.92 -10.20 15.08
CA LEU A 184 -14.47 -10.73 13.81
C LEU A 184 -15.42 -11.81 13.29
N ASP A 185 -16.07 -12.57 14.14
CA ASP A 185 -17.03 -13.60 13.76
C ASP A 185 -18.18 -13.06 12.91
N GLU A 186 -18.74 -11.89 13.27
CA GLU A 186 -19.79 -11.25 12.47
C GLU A 186 -19.30 -10.93 11.03
N HIS A 187 -18.02 -10.57 10.89
CA HIS A 187 -17.43 -10.28 9.60
C HIS A 187 -17.16 -11.56 8.79
N ILE A 188 -16.71 -12.64 9.44
CA ILE A 188 -16.49 -13.94 8.81
C ILE A 188 -17.83 -14.50 8.30
N GLU A 189 -18.89 -14.47 9.10
CA GLU A 189 -20.22 -14.96 8.73
C GLU A 189 -20.81 -14.22 7.52
N SER A 190 -20.50 -12.93 7.38
CA SER A 190 -20.96 -12.08 6.26
C SER A 190 -20.05 -12.09 5.06
N SER A 191 -18.92 -12.83 5.08
CA SER A 191 -17.93 -12.89 4.02
C SER A 191 -17.99 -14.22 3.26
N PHE A 192 -17.48 -14.21 1.99
CA PHE A 192 -17.48 -15.37 1.10
C PHE A 192 -16.12 -15.53 0.42
N GLY A 193 -15.87 -16.74 -0.10
CA GLY A 193 -14.66 -17.07 -0.89
C GLY A 193 -13.37 -16.74 -0.16
N GLY A 194 -12.37 -16.28 -0.90
CA GLY A 194 -11.03 -15.98 -0.37
C GLY A 194 -11.01 -14.94 0.76
N LEU A 195 -11.98 -14.01 0.78
CA LEU A 195 -12.10 -13.07 1.90
C LEU A 195 -12.45 -13.80 3.20
N LYS A 196 -13.38 -14.75 3.16
CA LYS A 196 -13.74 -15.55 4.33
C LYS A 196 -12.56 -16.36 4.83
N GLU A 197 -11.85 -17.04 3.92
CA GLU A 197 -10.68 -17.86 4.25
C GLU A 197 -9.57 -17.07 4.93
N ILE A 198 -9.25 -15.89 4.44
CA ILE A 198 -8.20 -15.05 5.05
C ILE A 198 -8.62 -14.51 6.42
N LEU A 199 -9.91 -14.18 6.62
CA LEU A 199 -10.42 -13.75 7.91
C LEU A 199 -10.43 -14.90 8.94
N GLU A 200 -10.71 -16.13 8.53
CA GLU A 200 -10.59 -17.32 9.37
C GLU A 200 -9.13 -17.57 9.80
N LYS A 201 -8.17 -17.38 8.87
CA LYS A 201 -6.74 -17.43 9.21
C LYS A 201 -6.35 -16.32 10.20
N LEU A 202 -6.83 -15.10 10.00
CA LEU A 202 -6.62 -14.00 10.94
C LEU A 202 -7.18 -14.34 12.33
N LYS A 203 -8.40 -14.90 12.41
CA LYS A 203 -9.00 -15.36 13.66
C LYS A 203 -8.15 -16.41 14.35
N THR A 204 -7.68 -17.41 13.60
CA THR A 204 -6.80 -18.47 14.13
C THR A 204 -5.52 -17.89 14.72
N TYR A 205 -4.89 -16.95 14.01
CA TYR A 205 -3.69 -16.26 14.51
C TYR A 205 -3.97 -15.47 15.80
N MET A 206 -5.06 -14.69 15.84
CA MET A 206 -5.47 -13.94 17.02
C MET A 206 -5.76 -14.87 18.22
N LEU A 207 -6.41 -16.01 17.99
CA LEU A 207 -6.63 -17.02 19.02
C LEU A 207 -5.33 -17.65 19.53
N THR A 208 -4.36 -17.87 18.65
CA THR A 208 -3.02 -18.35 19.03
C THR A 208 -2.32 -17.34 19.94
N CYS A 209 -2.35 -16.05 19.62
CA CYS A 209 -1.82 -15.00 20.49
C CYS A 209 -2.52 -14.97 21.84
N LEU A 210 -3.86 -15.07 21.85
CA LEU A 210 -4.66 -15.07 23.10
C LEU A 210 -4.31 -16.26 23.99
N ASN A 211 -4.28 -17.48 23.45
CA ASN A 211 -4.00 -18.71 24.18
C ASN A 211 -2.59 -18.76 24.74
N ASN A 212 -1.62 -18.23 24.00
CA ASN A 212 -0.22 -18.15 24.41
C ASN A 212 0.06 -16.93 25.31
N LYS A 213 -0.94 -16.08 25.59
CA LYS A 213 -0.77 -14.82 26.32
C LYS A 213 0.28 -13.90 25.69
N GLN A 214 0.28 -13.81 24.37
CA GLN A 214 1.17 -12.98 23.59
C GLN A 214 0.44 -11.77 23.03
N GLU A 215 1.18 -10.70 22.79
CA GLU A 215 0.65 -9.52 22.10
C GLU A 215 0.28 -9.85 20.65
N PHE A 216 -0.85 -9.35 20.21
CA PHE A 216 -1.21 -9.25 18.80
C PHE A 216 -0.78 -7.86 18.30
N GLU A 217 0.26 -7.80 17.49
CA GLU A 217 0.86 -6.55 17.02
C GLU A 217 0.17 -5.95 15.78
N GLY A 218 -0.88 -6.60 15.28
CA GLY A 218 -1.65 -6.14 14.13
C GLY A 218 -1.45 -6.99 12.88
N LEU A 219 -1.78 -6.41 11.70
CA LEU A 219 -1.75 -7.16 10.45
C LEU A 219 -0.33 -7.49 9.96
N ASN A 220 0.71 -6.74 10.38
CA ASN A 220 2.09 -7.06 9.99
C ASN A 220 2.50 -8.43 10.54
N SER A 221 2.37 -8.60 11.86
CA SER A 221 2.70 -9.88 12.51
C SER A 221 1.83 -11.03 12.02
N PHE A 222 0.55 -10.76 11.68
CA PHE A 222 -0.31 -11.74 11.05
C PHE A 222 0.24 -12.18 9.69
N ARG A 223 0.61 -11.26 8.80
CA ARG A 223 1.19 -11.59 7.49
C ARG A 223 2.50 -12.37 7.61
N GLU A 224 3.35 -11.97 8.54
CA GLU A 224 4.59 -12.72 8.87
C GLU A 224 4.28 -14.14 9.31
N SER A 225 3.20 -14.36 10.06
CA SER A 225 2.79 -15.70 10.50
C SER A 225 2.22 -16.55 9.37
N LEU A 226 1.57 -15.94 8.38
CA LEU A 226 1.11 -16.66 7.18
C LEU A 226 2.29 -17.20 6.38
N SER A 227 3.52 -16.76 6.82
CA SER A 227 4.71 -16.86 6.10
C SER A 227 4.86 -18.02 5.32
N VAL A 228 5.62 -17.69 4.74
CA VAL A 228 6.66 -18.27 4.03
C VAL A 228 6.17 -18.44 2.63
N GLY A 229 6.35 -17.43 1.87
CA GLY A 229 6.35 -17.49 0.43
C GLY A 229 5.13 -16.94 -0.31
N MET A 230 4.16 -16.35 0.38
CA MET A 230 3.05 -15.80 -0.42
C MET A 230 3.34 -14.42 -1.01
N TRP A 231 4.19 -13.61 -0.36
CA TRP A 231 4.50 -12.26 -0.86
C TRP A 231 5.82 -11.74 -0.26
N GLU A 232 6.91 -12.46 -0.48
CA GLU A 232 8.16 -11.74 -0.61
C GLU A 232 7.93 -10.78 -1.78
N GLU A 233 8.15 -9.47 -1.58
CA GLU A 233 8.42 -8.58 -2.72
C GLU A 233 9.34 -9.39 -3.64
N PRO A 234 9.05 -9.49 -4.94
CA PRO A 234 9.98 -10.18 -5.81
C PRO A 234 11.31 -9.51 -5.56
N LYS A 235 12.22 -10.19 -4.86
CA LYS A 235 13.57 -9.71 -4.64
C LYS A 235 14.10 -9.52 -6.03
N ILE A 236 14.12 -8.27 -6.49
CA ILE A 236 14.67 -7.95 -7.79
C ILE A 236 16.10 -8.44 -7.70
N ARG A 237 16.38 -9.54 -8.39
CA ARG A 237 17.73 -10.09 -8.43
C ARG A 237 18.54 -9.21 -9.37
N ILE A 238 19.81 -9.03 -9.08
CA ILE A 238 20.72 -8.26 -9.95
C ILE A 238 20.64 -8.75 -11.42
N GLU A 239 20.43 -10.04 -11.62
CA GLU A 239 20.26 -10.67 -12.93
C GLU A 239 18.98 -10.27 -13.69
N ASP A 240 17.93 -9.83 -12.96
CA ASP A 240 16.66 -9.37 -13.52
C ASP A 240 16.67 -7.86 -13.85
N LEU A 241 17.74 -7.15 -13.44
CA LEU A 241 17.91 -5.73 -13.72
C LEU A 241 18.35 -5.49 -15.17
N PRO A 242 17.88 -4.38 -15.77
CA PRO A 242 18.33 -3.99 -17.10
C PRO A 242 19.86 -3.89 -17.18
N LYS A 243 20.45 -4.51 -18.20
CA LYS A 243 21.90 -4.44 -18.40
C LYS A 243 22.30 -3.05 -18.85
N PRO A 244 23.32 -2.44 -18.22
CA PRO A 244 23.90 -1.20 -18.72
C PRO A 244 24.42 -1.37 -20.16
N PHE A 245 24.46 -0.29 -20.93
CA PHE A 245 24.96 -0.30 -22.29
C PHE A 245 26.02 0.78 -22.49
N LYS A 246 26.84 0.67 -23.56
CA LYS A 246 27.77 1.72 -23.97
C LYS A 246 27.09 2.59 -25.03
N PRO A 247 26.75 3.87 -24.72
CA PRO A 247 26.16 4.77 -25.70
C PRO A 247 27.18 5.11 -26.79
N LYS A 248 26.68 5.37 -28.00
CA LYS A 248 27.46 5.89 -29.12
C LYS A 248 27.46 7.42 -29.11
N LYS A 249 28.38 8.01 -29.85
CA LYS A 249 28.42 9.46 -30.03
C LYS A 249 27.04 9.99 -30.45
N ASP A 250 26.61 11.07 -29.80
CA ASP A 250 25.32 11.76 -30.00
C ASP A 250 24.06 10.91 -29.60
N GLU A 251 24.26 9.72 -28.99
CA GLU A 251 23.17 8.91 -28.47
C GLU A 251 22.73 9.43 -27.09
N GLU A 252 21.42 9.59 -26.86
CA GLU A 252 20.89 9.95 -25.56
C GLU A 252 20.93 8.72 -24.62
N TYR A 253 21.34 8.96 -23.40
CA TYR A 253 21.36 7.93 -22.37
C TYR A 253 20.91 8.48 -21.00
N PHE A 254 20.52 7.57 -20.11
CA PHE A 254 20.11 7.86 -18.75
C PHE A 254 21.16 7.31 -17.78
N TYR A 255 21.44 8.04 -16.72
CA TYR A 255 22.41 7.62 -15.71
C TYR A 255 21.94 7.94 -14.29
N LEU A 256 22.54 7.26 -13.31
CA LEU A 256 22.17 7.37 -11.92
C LEU A 256 22.92 8.52 -11.24
N GLY A 257 22.19 9.43 -10.61
CA GLY A 257 22.73 10.35 -9.63
C GLY A 257 22.44 9.91 -8.21
N CYS A 258 22.81 10.70 -7.21
CA CYS A 258 22.71 10.34 -5.79
C CYS A 258 21.29 9.92 -5.34
N ASN A 259 20.25 10.41 -5.96
CA ASN A 259 18.86 10.06 -5.64
C ASN A 259 17.89 10.20 -6.81
N THR A 260 18.39 10.34 -8.01
CA THR A 260 17.56 10.61 -9.19
C THR A 260 18.23 10.09 -10.45
N VAL A 261 17.45 9.95 -11.51
CA VAL A 261 17.92 9.61 -12.85
C VAL A 261 18.09 10.89 -13.66
N TYR A 262 19.17 10.98 -14.40
CA TYR A 262 19.47 12.08 -15.33
C TYR A 262 19.55 11.57 -16.76
N SER A 263 19.24 12.41 -17.74
CA SER A 263 19.48 12.13 -19.15
C SER A 263 20.57 13.06 -19.71
N LYS A 264 21.34 12.57 -20.65
CA LYS A 264 22.39 13.31 -21.35
C LYS A 264 22.67 12.72 -22.73
N GLN A 265 23.11 13.54 -23.66
CA GLN A 265 23.73 13.06 -24.92
C GLN A 265 25.20 12.71 -24.70
N TYR A 266 25.65 11.63 -25.30
CA TYR A 266 27.03 11.14 -25.17
C TYR A 266 28.01 11.98 -25.99
N PHE A 267 29.01 12.56 -25.34
CA PHE A 267 30.14 13.32 -25.94
C PHE A 267 31.46 12.65 -25.53
N ASP A 268 32.24 12.22 -26.50
CA ASP A 268 33.35 11.27 -26.44
C ASP A 268 34.34 11.30 -25.24
N ASP A 269 34.68 12.45 -24.69
CA ASP A 269 35.75 12.54 -23.68
C ASP A 269 35.29 12.68 -22.22
N PHE A 270 34.04 13.06 -22.00
CA PHE A 270 33.52 13.36 -20.65
C PHE A 270 32.65 12.26 -20.07
N ASP A 271 32.08 11.39 -20.91
CA ASP A 271 31.07 10.40 -20.52
C ASP A 271 31.66 8.98 -20.46
N HIS A 272 32.95 8.83 -20.74
CA HIS A 272 33.66 7.56 -20.76
C HIS A 272 33.59 6.85 -19.40
N ASP A 273 33.78 7.58 -18.31
CA ASP A 273 33.76 7.01 -16.94
C ASP A 273 32.38 6.41 -16.55
N LEU A 274 31.28 7.07 -16.93
CA LEU A 274 29.94 6.56 -16.69
C LEU A 274 29.63 5.31 -17.52
N SER A 275 30.10 5.27 -18.76
CA SER A 275 29.91 4.12 -19.66
C SER A 275 30.75 2.91 -19.26
N GLU A 276 32.02 3.13 -18.90
CA GLU A 276 32.93 2.08 -18.40
C GLU A 276 32.50 1.59 -17.01
N GLY A 277 31.93 2.47 -16.15
CA GLY A 277 31.39 2.13 -14.86
C GLY A 277 30.04 1.37 -14.92
N GLY A 278 29.48 1.15 -16.12
CA GLY A 278 28.23 0.43 -16.28
C GLY A 278 27.02 1.19 -15.73
N GLN A 279 27.01 2.53 -15.83
CA GLN A 279 25.95 3.40 -15.27
C GLN A 279 25.04 4.01 -16.34
N CYS A 280 25.19 3.62 -17.62
CA CYS A 280 24.39 4.14 -18.73
C CYS A 280 23.27 3.19 -19.09
N PHE A 281 22.06 3.70 -19.23
CA PHE A 281 20.83 2.96 -19.53
C PHE A 281 20.13 3.58 -20.75
N ARG A 282 19.44 2.74 -21.56
CA ARG A 282 18.73 3.19 -22.76
C ARG A 282 17.48 3.98 -22.47
N THR A 283 16.83 3.68 -21.36
CA THR A 283 15.59 4.32 -20.95
C THR A 283 15.66 4.80 -19.51
N GLU A 284 14.91 5.85 -19.18
CA GLU A 284 14.74 6.34 -17.83
C GLU A 284 14.20 5.24 -16.90
N VAL A 285 13.28 4.41 -17.42
CA VAL A 285 12.68 3.29 -16.68
C VAL A 285 13.74 2.28 -16.25
N ASP A 286 14.70 1.96 -17.12
CA ASP A 286 15.76 1.02 -16.81
C ASP A 286 16.71 1.57 -15.74
N ALA A 287 17.09 2.83 -15.86
CA ALA A 287 17.89 3.53 -14.85
C ALA A 287 17.14 3.61 -13.50
N GLN A 288 15.83 3.89 -13.52
CA GLN A 288 15.02 3.97 -12.33
C GLN A 288 14.92 2.62 -11.59
N LYS A 289 14.81 1.48 -12.31
CA LYS A 289 14.83 0.14 -11.70
C LYS A 289 16.10 -0.11 -10.89
N TRP A 290 17.25 0.31 -11.42
CA TRP A 290 18.52 0.22 -10.70
C TRP A 290 18.58 1.14 -9.48
N LEU A 291 18.07 2.36 -9.61
CA LEU A 291 18.04 3.31 -8.50
C LEU A 291 17.14 2.79 -7.35
N ASP A 292 15.97 2.23 -7.68
CA ASP A 292 15.05 1.67 -6.69
C ASP A 292 15.64 0.44 -6.01
N PHE A 293 16.33 -0.43 -6.77
CA PHE A 293 17.06 -1.58 -6.22
C PHE A 293 18.15 -1.15 -5.23
N MET A 294 19.00 -0.18 -5.61
CA MET A 294 20.05 0.31 -4.70
C MET A 294 19.50 0.97 -3.45
N LYS A 295 18.39 1.71 -3.55
CA LYS A 295 17.73 2.30 -2.38
C LYS A 295 17.18 1.23 -1.43
N GLY A 296 16.61 0.15 -1.96
CA GLY A 296 16.13 -0.97 -1.16
C GLY A 296 17.24 -1.79 -0.49
N MET A 297 18.50 -1.67 -0.93
CA MET A 297 19.65 -2.31 -0.27
C MET A 297 20.26 -1.45 0.85
N MET A 298 19.92 -0.17 0.92
CA MET A 298 20.45 0.76 1.92
C MET A 298 19.53 0.93 3.14
N GLU A 299 18.32 0.34 3.11
CA GLU A 299 17.37 0.23 4.21
C GLU A 299 17.49 -1.13 4.93
#